data_5c1fa1cc811dc2fab2ce53f99e57309e
#
_entry.id   5c1fa1cc811dc2fab2ce53f99e57309e
#
_cell.length_a   1.000
_cell.length_b   1.000
_cell.length_c   1.000
_cell.angle_alpha   90.00
_cell.angle_beta   90.00
_cell.angle_gamma   90.00
#
_symmetry.space_group_name_H-M   'P 1'
#
loop_
_entity.id
_entity.type
_entity.pdbx_description
1 polymer ?
#
loop_
_entity_poly.entity_id
_entity_poly.type
_entity_poly.pdbx_seq_one_letter_code
_entity_poly.pdbx_strand_id
1 'polypeptide(L)'
;MRHKSHKIFAATALTAGCFLASAQTPQGEIKPGPLLHTAQSSVALVQEAQVAFPASPAQGPVYVGPLKNAPEWKQGKLPVVLFMHGSSGLGLKAIAEWQQWLASLGVASVAPNSFALANRMTYSSPIDKENYEKLHAFRASEIEIALQSLLQMPWVDTKKMVLAGTSEGAVPVARYSGKDFAGRILFAWSCEDNYFVTAHKTAIADDQPTLNIISSTDPYFSPSNSWLGNTQATGHCGAALKHNKKASIVLIPGGPHTVLTFPQAKGPVEGFLKDVFK
;
A
#
# COMPACT_ATOMS: atom_id res chain seq x y z
N MET A 1 73.34 -21.05 53.78
CA MET A 1 72.08 -21.64 53.26
C MET A 1 71.11 -20.51 52.90
N ARG A 2 70.90 -20.27 51.58
CA ARG A 2 70.02 -19.23 51.08
C ARG A 2 68.74 -19.89 50.49
N HIS A 3 67.60 -19.69 51.15
CA HIS A 3 66.31 -20.11 50.65
C HIS A 3 65.86 -19.14 49.53
N LYS A 4 65.57 -19.66 48.30
CA LYS A 4 64.95 -18.98 47.22
C LYS A 4 63.47 -19.28 47.29
N SER A 5 62.63 -18.24 47.58
CA SER A 5 61.21 -18.31 47.48
C SER A 5 60.74 -18.11 46.02
N HIS A 6 60.05 -19.07 45.46
CA HIS A 6 59.44 -18.97 44.14
C HIS A 6 58.01 -18.40 44.33
N LYS A 7 57.73 -17.24 43.77
CA LYS A 7 56.37 -16.68 43.67
C LYS A 7 55.74 -17.22 42.42
N ILE A 8 54.63 -17.97 42.59
CA ILE A 8 53.77 -18.44 41.50
C ILE A 8 52.78 -17.32 41.23
N PHE A 9 52.84 -16.74 40.03
CA PHE A 9 51.79 -15.83 39.54
C PHE A 9 50.69 -16.66 38.87
N ALA A 10 49.49 -16.67 39.45
CA ALA A 10 48.30 -17.23 38.84
C ALA A 10 47.69 -16.15 37.88
N ALA A 11 47.75 -16.42 36.58
CA ALA A 11 47.09 -15.59 35.58
C ALA A 11 45.62 -16.00 35.49
N THR A 12 44.73 -15.16 35.96
CA THR A 12 43.26 -15.32 35.78
C THR A 12 42.87 -14.84 34.38
N ALA A 13 42.56 -15.76 33.49
CA ALA A 13 42.03 -15.43 32.18
C ALA A 13 40.53 -15.02 32.32
N LEU A 14 40.25 -13.74 32.11
CA LEU A 14 38.85 -13.25 31.94
C LEU A 14 38.39 -13.61 30.53
N THR A 15 37.53 -14.61 30.40
CA THR A 15 36.78 -14.86 29.17
C THR A 15 35.63 -13.88 29.08
N ALA A 16 35.76 -12.84 28.26
CA ALA A 16 34.69 -11.96 27.89
C ALA A 16 33.72 -12.73 26.96
N GLY A 17 32.65 -13.24 27.52
CA GLY A 17 31.56 -13.82 26.76
C GLY A 17 30.81 -12.69 26.02
N CYS A 18 31.00 -12.59 24.68
CA CYS A 18 30.11 -11.79 23.84
C CYS A 18 28.71 -12.42 23.82
N PHE A 19 27.82 -11.91 24.62
CA PHE A 19 26.37 -12.16 24.42
C PHE A 19 25.95 -11.43 23.16
N LEU A 20 25.84 -12.17 22.05
CA LEU A 20 25.07 -11.70 20.88
C LEU A 20 23.61 -11.61 21.32
N ALA A 21 23.17 -10.42 21.66
CA ALA A 21 21.75 -10.14 21.83
C ALA A 21 21.09 -10.33 20.46
N SER A 22 20.48 -11.47 20.22
CA SER A 22 19.57 -11.66 19.09
C SER A 22 18.46 -10.63 19.23
N ALA A 23 18.42 -9.63 18.35
CA ALA A 23 17.31 -8.69 18.29
C ALA A 23 16.06 -9.54 18.01
N GLN A 24 15.20 -9.66 19.02
CA GLN A 24 13.96 -10.42 18.92
C GLN A 24 13.05 -9.68 17.97
N THR A 25 12.53 -10.36 16.93
CA THR A 25 11.52 -9.79 16.02
C THR A 25 10.37 -9.27 16.85
N PRO A 26 9.94 -8.00 16.70
CA PRO A 26 8.81 -7.50 17.43
C PRO A 26 7.58 -8.36 17.12
N GLN A 27 6.74 -8.60 18.09
CA GLN A 27 5.49 -9.32 17.92
C GLN A 27 4.35 -8.31 17.96
N GLY A 28 3.60 -8.23 16.87
CA GLY A 28 2.42 -7.38 16.79
C GLY A 28 1.19 -8.07 17.39
N GLU A 29 0.09 -7.35 17.39
CA GLU A 29 -1.17 -7.81 17.93
C GLU A 29 -2.20 -8.01 16.84
N ILE A 30 -3.10 -8.98 17.00
CA ILE A 30 -4.27 -9.22 16.16
C ILE A 30 -5.51 -8.95 17.03
N LYS A 31 -6.41 -8.10 16.51
CA LYS A 31 -7.79 -8.01 16.98
C LYS A 31 -8.63 -8.83 16.03
N PRO A 32 -9.10 -10.03 16.44
CA PRO A 32 -9.88 -10.92 15.59
C PRO A 32 -11.17 -10.25 15.12
N GLY A 33 -11.63 -10.65 13.93
CA GLY A 33 -12.88 -10.15 13.37
C GLY A 33 -13.17 -10.76 12.01
N PRO A 34 -14.35 -10.47 11.43
CA PRO A 34 -14.72 -11.00 10.12
C PRO A 34 -13.79 -10.49 9.01
N LEU A 35 -13.57 -11.34 8.01
CA LEU A 35 -12.83 -11.07 6.78
C LEU A 35 -13.65 -11.48 5.54
N LEU A 36 -14.96 -11.33 5.62
CA LEU A 36 -15.87 -11.58 4.51
C LEU A 36 -16.98 -10.53 4.53
N HIS A 37 -17.15 -9.82 3.44
CA HIS A 37 -18.26 -8.88 3.29
C HIS A 37 -19.60 -9.60 3.19
N THR A 38 -20.58 -9.11 3.95
CA THR A 38 -21.99 -9.42 3.75
C THR A 38 -22.54 -8.56 2.60
N ALA A 39 -23.73 -8.84 2.10
CA ALA A 39 -24.39 -7.99 1.12
C ALA A 39 -24.51 -6.53 1.62
N GLN A 40 -24.86 -6.34 2.90
CA GLN A 40 -24.96 -5.01 3.50
C GLN A 40 -23.61 -4.30 3.57
N SER A 41 -22.54 -4.96 4.05
CA SER A 41 -21.23 -4.34 4.14
C SER A 41 -20.57 -4.13 2.78
N SER A 42 -20.92 -4.92 1.75
CA SER A 42 -20.50 -4.69 0.36
C SER A 42 -21.11 -3.39 -0.20
N VAL A 43 -22.37 -3.11 0.09
CA VAL A 43 -23.01 -1.84 -0.26
C VAL A 43 -22.35 -0.69 0.51
N ALA A 44 -22.15 -0.85 1.81
CA ALA A 44 -21.55 0.17 2.65
C ALA A 44 -20.07 0.46 2.27
N LEU A 45 -19.30 -0.57 1.87
CA LEU A 45 -17.93 -0.42 1.35
C LEU A 45 -17.82 0.66 0.28
N VAL A 46 -18.82 0.70 -0.62
CA VAL A 46 -18.87 1.63 -1.76
C VAL A 46 -19.56 2.94 -1.38
N GLN A 47 -20.69 2.90 -0.69
CA GLN A 47 -21.43 4.12 -0.30
C GLN A 47 -20.64 5.00 0.67
N GLU A 48 -19.85 4.40 1.54
CA GLU A 48 -18.96 5.09 2.48
C GLU A 48 -17.52 5.25 1.95
N ALA A 49 -17.27 4.85 0.67
CA ALA A 49 -16.01 5.13 0.02
C ALA A 49 -15.72 6.62 0.04
N GLN A 50 -14.51 7.02 0.37
CA GLN A 50 -14.10 8.41 0.20
C GLN A 50 -13.87 8.67 -1.28
N VAL A 51 -14.61 9.62 -1.85
CA VAL A 51 -14.44 10.04 -3.24
C VAL A 51 -13.97 11.48 -3.32
N ALA A 52 -13.25 11.80 -4.38
CA ALA A 52 -13.02 13.19 -4.76
C ALA A 52 -13.47 13.42 -6.20
N PHE A 53 -14.18 14.54 -6.42
CA PHE A 53 -14.56 15.01 -7.74
C PHE A 53 -13.88 16.34 -8.05
N PRO A 54 -13.50 16.58 -9.31
CA PRO A 54 -12.97 17.86 -9.77
C PRO A 54 -13.94 19.01 -9.49
N ALA A 55 -13.39 20.23 -9.37
CA ALA A 55 -14.23 21.44 -9.39
C ALA A 55 -14.90 21.60 -10.76
N SER A 56 -16.10 22.13 -10.76
CA SER A 56 -16.78 22.47 -12.01
C SER A 56 -17.75 23.64 -11.84
N PRO A 57 -18.06 24.38 -12.93
CA PRO A 57 -19.00 25.50 -12.85
C PRO A 57 -20.40 25.11 -12.35
N ALA A 58 -20.83 23.87 -12.62
CA ALA A 58 -22.17 23.39 -12.23
C ALA A 58 -22.20 22.80 -10.81
N GLN A 59 -21.07 22.36 -10.25
CA GLN A 59 -21.01 21.67 -8.95
C GLN A 59 -20.23 22.43 -7.87
N GLY A 60 -19.54 23.50 -8.26
CA GLY A 60 -18.71 24.27 -7.34
C GLY A 60 -17.30 23.71 -7.15
N PRO A 61 -16.71 23.87 -5.94
CA PRO A 61 -15.34 23.48 -5.64
C PRO A 61 -15.12 21.96 -5.68
N VAL A 62 -13.86 21.54 -5.59
CA VAL A 62 -13.52 20.12 -5.41
C VAL A 62 -14.31 19.52 -4.24
N TYR A 63 -14.96 18.41 -4.50
CA TYR A 63 -15.61 17.61 -3.46
C TYR A 63 -14.65 16.54 -2.95
N VAL A 64 -14.55 16.39 -1.64
CA VAL A 64 -13.91 15.23 -0.99
C VAL A 64 -14.79 14.76 0.16
N GLY A 65 -15.27 13.54 0.11
CA GLY A 65 -16.16 12.99 1.14
C GLY A 65 -16.75 11.64 0.76
N PRO A 66 -17.69 11.10 1.57
CA PRO A 66 -18.34 9.83 1.28
C PRO A 66 -19.13 9.87 -0.04
N LEU A 67 -19.07 8.79 -0.82
CA LEU A 67 -19.79 8.70 -2.10
C LEU A 67 -21.30 8.93 -1.93
N LYS A 68 -21.91 8.39 -0.86
CA LYS A 68 -23.34 8.58 -0.55
C LYS A 68 -23.79 10.05 -0.40
N ASN A 69 -22.85 10.94 -0.13
CA ASN A 69 -23.09 12.38 0.06
C ASN A 69 -22.54 13.20 -1.12
N ALA A 70 -21.96 12.53 -2.12
CA ALA A 70 -21.35 13.23 -3.25
C ALA A 70 -22.41 13.90 -4.13
N PRO A 71 -22.11 15.09 -4.68
CA PRO A 71 -22.99 15.72 -5.65
C PRO A 71 -23.07 14.85 -6.93
N GLU A 72 -24.24 14.86 -7.57
CA GLU A 72 -24.42 14.16 -8.84
C GLU A 72 -23.54 14.77 -9.94
N TRP A 73 -22.63 13.98 -10.50
CA TRP A 73 -21.77 14.44 -11.58
C TRP A 73 -22.48 14.34 -12.94
N LYS A 74 -22.68 15.50 -13.62
CA LYS A 74 -23.43 15.60 -14.90
C LYS A 74 -22.60 16.06 -16.10
N GLN A 75 -21.28 16.26 -15.92
CA GLN A 75 -20.42 16.87 -16.96
C GLN A 75 -19.65 15.83 -17.79
N GLY A 76 -20.27 14.68 -18.04
CA GLY A 76 -19.67 13.63 -18.84
C GLY A 76 -18.85 12.66 -17.98
N LYS A 77 -17.97 11.90 -18.64
CA LYS A 77 -17.17 10.86 -17.98
C LYS A 77 -15.85 11.41 -17.47
N LEU A 78 -15.41 10.89 -16.33
CA LEU A 78 -14.14 11.22 -15.69
C LEU A 78 -13.19 10.02 -15.72
N PRO A 79 -11.89 10.26 -15.92
CA PRO A 79 -10.89 9.27 -15.57
C PRO A 79 -10.92 9.04 -14.05
N VAL A 80 -10.68 7.79 -13.64
CA VAL A 80 -10.87 7.37 -12.24
C VAL A 80 -9.63 6.64 -11.71
N VAL A 81 -9.23 6.98 -10.48
CA VAL A 81 -8.31 6.16 -9.69
C VAL A 81 -9.10 5.43 -8.61
N LEU A 82 -9.18 4.10 -8.69
CA LEU A 82 -9.63 3.24 -7.60
C LEU A 82 -8.46 3.03 -6.65
N PHE A 83 -8.57 3.49 -5.40
CA PHE A 83 -7.48 3.52 -4.43
C PHE A 83 -7.73 2.63 -3.22
N MET A 84 -6.90 1.62 -3.04
CA MET A 84 -6.92 0.71 -1.89
C MET A 84 -6.06 1.28 -0.75
N HIS A 85 -6.71 1.74 0.32
CA HIS A 85 -6.01 2.28 1.50
C HIS A 85 -5.22 1.21 2.26
N GLY A 86 -4.23 1.61 3.07
CA GLY A 86 -3.48 0.74 3.97
C GLY A 86 -4.26 0.32 5.22
N SER A 87 -3.59 -0.35 6.15
CA SER A 87 -4.19 -0.87 7.40
C SER A 87 -4.80 0.19 8.31
N SER A 88 -4.38 1.44 8.20
CA SER A 88 -4.92 2.57 8.98
C SER A 88 -6.28 3.09 8.50
N GLY A 89 -6.81 2.58 7.39
CA GLY A 89 -8.11 3.02 6.86
C GLY A 89 -8.08 4.41 6.20
N LEU A 90 -9.28 4.98 6.01
CA LEU A 90 -9.47 6.28 5.36
C LEU A 90 -9.20 7.49 6.28
N GLY A 91 -9.00 7.27 7.58
CA GLY A 91 -8.72 8.34 8.55
C GLY A 91 -7.34 9.01 8.38
N LEU A 92 -6.48 8.46 7.52
CA LEU A 92 -5.18 9.05 7.23
C LEU A 92 -5.33 10.29 6.35
N LYS A 93 -5.05 11.47 6.90
CA LYS A 93 -5.20 12.79 6.24
C LYS A 93 -4.55 12.83 4.85
N ALA A 94 -3.39 12.20 4.68
CA ALA A 94 -2.67 12.14 3.42
C ALA A 94 -3.50 11.54 2.27
N ILE A 95 -4.49 10.66 2.54
CA ILE A 95 -5.38 10.10 1.52
C ILE A 95 -6.31 11.19 0.98
N ALA A 96 -6.97 11.94 1.86
CA ALA A 96 -7.86 13.02 1.45
C ALA A 96 -7.10 14.12 0.69
N GLU A 97 -5.92 14.51 1.14
CA GLU A 97 -5.06 15.48 0.47
C GLU A 97 -4.60 15.00 -0.91
N TRP A 98 -4.26 13.72 -1.03
CA TRP A 98 -3.90 13.11 -2.31
C TRP A 98 -5.07 13.06 -3.28
N GLN A 99 -6.26 12.65 -2.82
CA GLN A 99 -7.48 12.63 -3.62
C GLN A 99 -7.90 14.04 -4.06
N GLN A 100 -7.79 15.04 -3.17
CA GLN A 100 -8.03 16.44 -3.52
C GLN A 100 -7.07 16.93 -4.61
N TRP A 101 -5.81 16.54 -4.52
CA TRP A 101 -4.81 16.86 -5.54
C TRP A 101 -5.13 16.18 -6.88
N LEU A 102 -5.52 14.90 -6.90
CA LEU A 102 -5.99 14.22 -8.12
C LEU A 102 -7.17 14.94 -8.75
N ALA A 103 -8.13 15.36 -7.94
CA ALA A 103 -9.29 16.12 -8.40
C ALA A 103 -8.88 17.45 -9.05
N SER A 104 -7.83 18.13 -8.56
CA SER A 104 -7.27 19.33 -9.18
C SER A 104 -6.65 19.08 -10.57
N LEU A 105 -6.28 17.84 -10.87
CA LEU A 105 -5.82 17.37 -12.19
C LEU A 105 -6.96 16.93 -13.11
N GLY A 106 -8.22 17.04 -12.69
CA GLY A 106 -9.39 16.56 -13.46
C GLY A 106 -9.64 15.06 -13.34
N VAL A 107 -9.03 14.37 -12.39
CA VAL A 107 -9.15 12.94 -12.16
C VAL A 107 -10.00 12.68 -10.92
N ALA A 108 -11.09 11.93 -11.07
CA ALA A 108 -11.85 11.46 -9.93
C ALA A 108 -11.09 10.33 -9.21
N SER A 109 -11.32 10.18 -7.92
CA SER A 109 -10.77 9.06 -7.15
C SER A 109 -11.82 8.46 -6.23
N VAL A 110 -11.76 7.15 -6.06
CA VAL A 110 -12.65 6.37 -5.19
C VAL A 110 -11.80 5.49 -4.29
N ALA A 111 -11.90 5.67 -2.99
CA ALA A 111 -11.24 4.84 -1.99
C ALA A 111 -12.30 4.06 -1.19
N PRO A 112 -12.55 2.77 -1.48
CA PRO A 112 -13.50 1.94 -0.74
C PRO A 112 -13.19 1.94 0.76
N ASN A 113 -14.23 1.97 1.60
CA ASN A 113 -14.07 1.94 3.04
C ASN A 113 -14.06 0.49 3.56
N SER A 114 -12.89 -0.12 3.67
CA SER A 114 -12.73 -1.46 4.22
C SER A 114 -13.34 -1.61 5.64
N PHE A 115 -13.40 -0.53 6.40
CA PHE A 115 -13.96 -0.51 7.75
C PHE A 115 -15.48 -0.36 7.78
N ALA A 116 -16.15 -0.34 6.61
CA ALA A 116 -17.60 -0.53 6.51
C ALA A 116 -18.01 -1.96 6.91
N LEU A 117 -17.10 -2.93 6.88
CA LEU A 117 -17.27 -4.19 7.58
C LEU A 117 -16.98 -3.98 9.07
N ALA A 118 -18.05 -3.87 9.86
CA ALA A 118 -17.95 -3.61 11.30
C ALA A 118 -17.09 -4.67 11.99
N ASN A 119 -16.22 -4.24 12.89
CA ASN A 119 -15.33 -5.09 13.66
C ASN A 119 -14.46 -6.04 12.81
N ARG A 120 -14.15 -5.69 11.55
CA ARG A 120 -13.23 -6.49 10.74
C ARG A 120 -11.91 -6.70 11.49
N MET A 121 -11.22 -7.81 11.17
CA MET A 121 -9.90 -8.05 11.74
C MET A 121 -8.96 -6.87 11.50
N THR A 122 -8.25 -6.45 12.56
CA THR A 122 -7.19 -5.44 12.52
C THR A 122 -5.94 -5.95 13.21
N TYR A 123 -4.82 -5.30 12.99
CA TYR A 123 -3.53 -5.73 13.53
C TYR A 123 -2.55 -4.58 13.70
N SER A 124 -1.52 -4.82 14.49
CA SER A 124 -0.25 -4.10 14.46
C SER A 124 0.86 -5.05 13.97
N SER A 125 1.71 -4.57 13.04
CA SER A 125 2.77 -5.40 12.45
C SER A 125 3.94 -5.60 13.42
N PRO A 126 4.66 -6.75 13.31
CA PRO A 126 4.38 -7.88 12.43
C PRO A 126 3.45 -8.93 13.07
N ILE A 127 2.64 -9.59 12.25
CA ILE A 127 1.86 -10.77 12.62
C ILE A 127 2.31 -11.98 11.78
N ASP A 128 1.71 -13.13 11.99
CA ASP A 128 2.00 -14.32 11.18
C ASP A 128 1.50 -14.17 9.73
N LYS A 129 2.18 -14.84 8.80
CA LYS A 129 1.91 -14.74 7.36
C LYS A 129 0.52 -15.28 6.99
N GLU A 130 0.01 -16.27 7.70
CA GLU A 130 -1.31 -16.83 7.42
C GLU A 130 -2.41 -15.78 7.61
N ASN A 131 -2.33 -15.02 8.70
CA ASN A 131 -3.28 -13.94 8.96
C ASN A 131 -3.12 -12.77 7.99
N TYR A 132 -1.89 -12.45 7.58
CA TYR A 132 -1.68 -11.49 6.50
C TYR A 132 -2.34 -11.93 5.19
N GLU A 133 -2.18 -13.20 4.79
CA GLU A 133 -2.78 -13.70 3.54
C GLU A 133 -4.31 -13.71 3.59
N LYS A 134 -4.93 -13.97 4.75
CA LYS A 134 -6.38 -13.82 4.94
C LYS A 134 -6.82 -12.36 4.72
N LEU A 135 -6.07 -11.40 5.27
CA LEU A 135 -6.31 -9.98 5.06
C LEU A 135 -6.13 -9.60 3.57
N HIS A 136 -5.08 -10.07 2.92
CA HIS A 136 -4.85 -9.76 1.50
C HIS A 136 -5.95 -10.34 0.61
N ALA A 137 -6.45 -11.54 0.90
CA ALA A 137 -7.59 -12.13 0.19
C ALA A 137 -8.88 -11.32 0.40
N PHE A 138 -9.14 -10.91 1.64
CA PHE A 138 -10.26 -10.02 1.96
C PHE A 138 -10.15 -8.69 1.20
N ARG A 139 -8.98 -8.04 1.23
CA ARG A 139 -8.74 -6.79 0.51
C ARG A 139 -8.84 -6.94 -1.01
N ALA A 140 -8.49 -8.10 -1.55
CA ALA A 140 -8.68 -8.40 -2.98
C ALA A 140 -10.16 -8.46 -3.36
N SER A 141 -11.03 -9.04 -2.52
CA SER A 141 -12.47 -9.06 -2.77
C SER A 141 -13.09 -7.66 -2.82
N GLU A 142 -12.53 -6.69 -2.11
CA GLU A 142 -12.98 -5.30 -2.13
C GLU A 142 -12.71 -4.60 -3.47
N ILE A 143 -11.63 -4.98 -4.18
CA ILE A 143 -11.38 -4.49 -5.54
C ILE A 143 -12.54 -4.91 -6.46
N GLU A 144 -12.95 -6.18 -6.40
CA GLU A 144 -14.02 -6.71 -7.23
C GLU A 144 -15.37 -6.02 -6.93
N ILE A 145 -15.72 -5.86 -5.64
CA ILE A 145 -16.95 -5.19 -5.23
C ILE A 145 -16.97 -3.73 -5.72
N ALA A 146 -15.86 -3.02 -5.53
CA ALA A 146 -15.75 -1.62 -5.94
C ALA A 146 -15.76 -1.48 -7.47
N LEU A 147 -15.07 -2.35 -8.20
CA LEU A 147 -15.05 -2.37 -9.66
C LEU A 147 -16.45 -2.56 -10.24
N GLN A 148 -17.20 -3.58 -9.75
CA GLN A 148 -18.57 -3.81 -10.21
C GLN A 148 -19.46 -2.59 -10.01
N SER A 149 -19.28 -1.88 -8.91
CA SER A 149 -20.02 -0.65 -8.64
C SER A 149 -19.60 0.49 -9.57
N LEU A 150 -18.29 0.68 -9.79
CA LEU A 150 -17.76 1.72 -10.68
C LEU A 150 -18.23 1.54 -12.13
N LEU A 151 -18.31 0.32 -12.61
CA LEU A 151 -18.77 0.01 -13.97
C LEU A 151 -20.24 0.41 -14.21
N GLN A 152 -21.04 0.57 -13.16
CA GLN A 152 -22.44 1.01 -13.23
C GLN A 152 -22.61 2.55 -13.07
N MET A 153 -21.56 3.27 -12.72
CA MET A 153 -21.62 4.71 -12.48
C MET A 153 -21.51 5.49 -13.81
N PRO A 154 -22.51 6.33 -14.17
CA PRO A 154 -22.54 7.00 -15.47
C PRO A 154 -21.39 7.98 -15.71
N TRP A 155 -20.79 8.49 -14.65
CA TRP A 155 -19.68 9.43 -14.68
C TRP A 155 -18.30 8.77 -14.83
N VAL A 156 -18.18 7.45 -14.75
CA VAL A 156 -16.92 6.73 -14.87
C VAL A 156 -16.56 6.52 -16.34
N ASP A 157 -15.37 6.96 -16.73
CA ASP A 157 -14.75 6.53 -17.97
C ASP A 157 -14.07 5.18 -17.76
N THR A 158 -14.77 4.10 -18.10
CA THR A 158 -14.29 2.72 -17.92
C THR A 158 -13.04 2.38 -18.73
N LYS A 159 -12.65 3.21 -19.71
CA LYS A 159 -11.41 3.07 -20.46
C LYS A 159 -10.24 3.78 -19.79
N LYS A 160 -10.51 4.69 -18.85
CA LYS A 160 -9.54 5.52 -18.15
C LYS A 160 -9.61 5.28 -16.63
N MET A 161 -9.44 4.00 -16.24
CA MET A 161 -9.36 3.62 -14.84
C MET A 161 -7.94 3.18 -14.48
N VAL A 162 -7.44 3.61 -13.33
CA VAL A 162 -6.17 3.17 -12.74
C VAL A 162 -6.46 2.56 -11.37
N LEU A 163 -5.85 1.40 -11.10
CA LEU A 163 -5.90 0.76 -9.79
C LEU A 163 -4.66 1.15 -8.98
N ALA A 164 -4.86 1.78 -7.84
CA ALA A 164 -3.80 2.22 -6.96
C ALA A 164 -3.98 1.66 -5.55
N GLY A 165 -2.89 1.54 -4.80
CA GLY A 165 -2.97 1.14 -3.40
C GLY A 165 -1.71 1.47 -2.63
N THR A 166 -1.84 1.52 -1.31
CA THR A 166 -0.72 1.79 -0.40
C THR A 166 -0.61 0.72 0.68
N SER A 167 0.63 0.31 1.01
CA SER A 167 0.88 -0.62 2.12
C SER A 167 0.05 -1.92 1.99
N GLU A 168 -0.79 -2.27 2.99
CA GLU A 168 -1.72 -3.39 2.92
C GLU A 168 -2.55 -3.39 1.62
N GLY A 169 -3.03 -2.23 1.18
CA GLY A 169 -3.83 -2.10 -0.04
C GLY A 169 -3.04 -2.28 -1.33
N ALA A 170 -1.71 -2.12 -1.31
CA ALA A 170 -0.89 -2.30 -2.50
C ALA A 170 -0.66 -3.78 -2.86
N VAL A 171 -0.74 -4.70 -1.89
CA VAL A 171 -0.59 -6.14 -2.15
C VAL A 171 -1.69 -6.68 -3.08
N PRO A 172 -3.00 -6.50 -2.77
CA PRO A 172 -4.05 -6.93 -3.69
C PRO A 172 -4.01 -6.20 -5.04
N VAL A 173 -3.59 -4.92 -5.08
CA VAL A 173 -3.37 -4.21 -6.35
C VAL A 173 -2.30 -4.89 -7.20
N ALA A 174 -1.18 -5.31 -6.62
CA ALA A 174 -0.13 -6.04 -7.33
C ALA A 174 -0.59 -7.43 -7.79
N ARG A 175 -1.50 -8.06 -7.04
CA ARG A 175 -2.01 -9.42 -7.30
C ARG A 175 -3.28 -9.46 -8.15
N TYR A 176 -3.91 -8.34 -8.46
CA TYR A 176 -5.10 -8.28 -9.29
C TYR A 176 -4.78 -8.74 -10.73
N SER A 177 -5.45 -9.77 -11.22
CA SER A 177 -5.20 -10.37 -12.53
C SER A 177 -6.11 -9.87 -13.66
N GLY A 178 -7.14 -9.06 -13.32
CA GLY A 178 -8.05 -8.49 -14.30
C GLY A 178 -7.39 -7.46 -15.22
N LYS A 179 -8.05 -7.16 -16.35
CA LYS A 179 -7.59 -6.22 -17.38
C LYS A 179 -8.38 -4.90 -17.39
N ASP A 180 -9.13 -4.64 -16.34
CA ASP A 180 -10.09 -3.53 -16.25
C ASP A 180 -9.43 -2.16 -16.05
N PHE A 181 -8.15 -2.14 -15.73
CA PHE A 181 -7.42 -0.93 -15.42
C PHE A 181 -6.32 -0.65 -16.45
N ALA A 182 -6.26 0.58 -16.93
CA ALA A 182 -5.25 1.05 -17.89
C ALA A 182 -3.83 1.07 -17.28
N GLY A 183 -3.71 1.12 -15.97
CA GLY A 183 -2.43 1.08 -15.28
C GLY A 183 -2.56 0.82 -13.78
N ARG A 184 -1.42 0.66 -13.10
CA ARG A 184 -1.35 0.42 -11.65
C ARG A 184 -0.37 1.32 -10.96
N ILE A 185 -0.70 1.74 -9.73
CA ILE A 185 0.20 2.50 -8.87
C ILE A 185 0.31 1.79 -7.52
N LEU A 186 1.54 1.44 -7.15
CA LEU A 186 1.88 0.74 -5.91
C LEU A 186 2.67 1.69 -5.01
N PHE A 187 2.05 2.16 -3.95
CA PHE A 187 2.72 2.96 -2.92
C PHE A 187 3.14 2.09 -1.74
N ALA A 188 4.31 2.36 -1.21
CA ALA A 188 4.79 1.77 0.04
C ALA A 188 4.64 0.23 0.09
N TRP A 189 5.02 -0.44 -1.00
CA TRP A 189 5.10 -1.89 -1.15
C TRP A 189 6.28 -2.26 -2.04
N SER A 190 7.07 -3.25 -1.62
CA SER A 190 8.30 -3.64 -2.32
C SER A 190 8.12 -4.77 -3.34
N CYS A 191 6.97 -5.42 -3.40
CA CYS A 191 6.74 -6.61 -4.25
C CYS A 191 7.80 -7.70 -4.03
N GLU A 192 8.26 -7.90 -2.83
CA GLU A 192 9.28 -8.88 -2.47
C GLU A 192 8.78 -9.84 -1.40
N ASP A 193 9.36 -11.03 -1.35
CA ASP A 193 9.13 -11.96 -0.25
C ASP A 193 9.67 -11.37 1.05
N ASN A 194 8.84 -11.34 2.08
CA ASN A 194 9.17 -10.79 3.39
C ASN A 194 8.19 -11.30 4.45
N TYR A 195 8.19 -10.68 5.63
CA TYR A 195 7.30 -11.05 6.73
C TYR A 195 5.81 -10.90 6.40
N PHE A 196 5.46 -10.02 5.46
CA PHE A 196 4.09 -9.57 5.17
C PHE A 196 3.33 -10.47 4.19
N VAL A 197 4.02 -11.32 3.45
CA VAL A 197 3.45 -12.22 2.43
C VAL A 197 4.09 -13.60 2.48
N THR A 198 3.33 -14.63 2.16
CA THR A 198 3.86 -15.98 1.96
C THR A 198 4.72 -16.03 0.70
N ALA A 199 4.23 -15.36 -0.37
CA ALA A 199 4.98 -15.13 -1.60
C ALA A 199 4.51 -13.81 -2.21
N HIS A 200 5.43 -13.01 -2.77
CA HIS A 200 5.07 -11.69 -3.30
C HIS A 200 4.12 -11.74 -4.50
N LYS A 201 4.25 -12.69 -5.39
CA LYS A 201 3.39 -13.02 -6.55
C LYS A 201 2.63 -11.82 -7.13
N THR A 202 3.28 -11.03 -7.97
CA THR A 202 2.58 -10.02 -8.76
C THR A 202 1.87 -10.68 -9.95
N ALA A 203 0.65 -10.19 -10.27
CA ALA A 203 -0.09 -10.58 -11.48
C ALA A 203 -0.05 -9.48 -12.57
N ILE A 204 0.83 -8.51 -12.40
CA ILE A 204 1.01 -7.41 -13.36
C ILE A 204 1.65 -7.97 -14.64
N ALA A 205 0.99 -7.78 -15.78
CA ALA A 205 1.53 -8.20 -17.08
C ALA A 205 2.72 -7.34 -17.49
N ASP A 206 3.62 -7.92 -18.32
CA ASP A 206 4.86 -7.25 -18.75
C ASP A 206 4.64 -6.00 -19.63
N ASP A 207 3.44 -5.82 -20.14
CA ASP A 207 3.04 -4.66 -20.96
C ASP A 207 2.10 -3.68 -20.21
N GLN A 208 1.72 -3.99 -18.97
CA GLN A 208 0.83 -3.12 -18.18
C GLN A 208 1.58 -1.94 -17.58
N PRO A 209 1.19 -0.69 -17.88
CA PRO A 209 1.76 0.48 -17.23
C PRO A 209 1.70 0.37 -15.71
N THR A 210 2.83 0.54 -15.06
CA THR A 210 2.94 0.37 -13.60
C THR A 210 3.91 1.39 -13.01
N LEU A 211 3.50 2.01 -11.92
CA LEU A 211 4.32 2.93 -11.15
C LEU A 211 4.44 2.41 -9.71
N ASN A 212 5.66 2.17 -9.25
CA ASN A 212 5.94 1.87 -7.85
C ASN A 212 6.63 3.06 -7.19
N ILE A 213 6.11 3.54 -6.07
CA ILE A 213 6.68 4.65 -5.29
C ILE A 213 6.82 4.22 -3.84
N ILE A 214 8.04 4.25 -3.32
CA ILE A 214 8.33 3.83 -1.96
C ILE A 214 9.49 4.64 -1.37
N SER A 215 9.54 4.79 -0.07
CA SER A 215 10.70 5.33 0.62
C SER A 215 11.87 4.34 0.56
N SER A 216 13.09 4.82 0.27
CA SER A 216 14.29 3.98 0.32
C SER A 216 14.62 3.47 1.73
N THR A 217 14.06 4.11 2.75
CA THR A 217 14.18 3.75 4.16
C THR A 217 12.82 3.42 4.78
N ASP A 218 11.91 2.85 3.98
CA ASP A 218 10.59 2.43 4.46
C ASP A 218 10.75 1.51 5.69
N PRO A 219 10.12 1.83 6.84
CA PRO A 219 10.34 1.08 8.08
C PRO A 219 9.76 -0.34 8.05
N TYR A 220 8.93 -0.66 7.05
CA TYR A 220 8.29 -1.96 6.91
C TYR A 220 8.89 -2.80 5.78
N PHE A 221 9.26 -2.19 4.64
CA PHE A 221 9.57 -2.92 3.41
C PHE A 221 10.95 -2.62 2.82
N SER A 222 11.75 -1.75 3.44
CA SER A 222 13.13 -1.53 3.02
C SER A 222 14.11 -2.45 3.74
N PRO A 223 15.33 -2.65 3.20
CA PRO A 223 16.39 -3.39 3.86
C PRO A 223 16.80 -2.85 5.23
N SER A 224 16.43 -1.62 5.58
CA SER A 224 16.65 -1.05 6.91
C SER A 224 15.78 -1.66 8.01
N ASN A 225 14.72 -2.39 7.64
CA ASN A 225 13.89 -3.12 8.57
C ASN A 225 14.60 -4.41 9.04
N SER A 226 15.07 -4.46 10.28
CA SER A 226 15.80 -5.60 10.85
C SER A 226 14.98 -6.89 10.95
N TRP A 227 13.64 -6.80 10.89
CA TRP A 227 12.72 -7.94 10.95
C TRP A 227 12.01 -8.22 9.62
N LEU A 228 12.51 -7.66 8.52
CA LEU A 228 11.96 -7.87 7.17
C LEU A 228 11.89 -9.35 6.76
N GLY A 229 12.85 -10.17 7.23
CA GLY A 229 12.90 -11.60 6.93
C GLY A 229 13.39 -11.94 5.52
N ASN A 230 14.00 -10.97 4.81
CA ASN A 230 14.60 -11.15 3.49
C ASN A 230 15.90 -10.34 3.40
N THR A 231 17.03 -11.02 3.46
CA THR A 231 18.38 -10.41 3.41
C THR A 231 18.79 -9.96 1.99
N GLN A 232 18.03 -10.36 0.97
CA GLN A 232 18.27 -10.01 -0.43
C GLN A 232 17.29 -8.93 -0.93
N ALA A 233 16.46 -8.40 -0.04
CA ALA A 233 15.49 -7.38 -0.40
C ALA A 233 16.18 -6.10 -0.91
N THR A 234 15.59 -5.50 -1.92
CA THR A 234 15.99 -4.20 -2.48
C THR A 234 15.08 -3.07 -2.00
N GLY A 235 13.94 -3.43 -1.40
CA GLY A 235 12.96 -2.48 -0.88
C GLY A 235 12.06 -1.85 -1.95
N HIS A 236 11.96 -2.45 -3.14
CA HIS A 236 11.12 -1.94 -4.23
C HIS A 236 10.72 -3.03 -5.23
N CYS A 237 9.71 -2.75 -6.08
CA CYS A 237 9.17 -3.73 -7.03
C CYS A 237 10.07 -4.05 -8.25
N GLY A 238 11.30 -3.55 -8.30
CA GLY A 238 12.17 -3.70 -9.48
C GLY A 238 12.43 -5.14 -9.89
N ALA A 239 12.69 -6.05 -8.94
CA ALA A 239 12.90 -7.46 -9.23
C ALA A 239 11.63 -8.15 -9.77
N ALA A 240 10.48 -7.86 -9.18
CA ALA A 240 9.19 -8.41 -9.60
C ALA A 240 8.75 -7.89 -10.99
N LEU A 241 9.12 -6.67 -11.35
CA LEU A 241 8.73 -5.99 -12.59
C LEU A 241 9.86 -5.96 -13.64
N LYS A 242 10.92 -6.75 -13.48
CA LYS A 242 12.12 -6.71 -14.35
C LYS A 242 11.86 -6.92 -15.83
N HIS A 243 10.78 -7.59 -16.20
CA HIS A 243 10.38 -7.83 -17.59
C HIS A 243 9.34 -6.80 -18.10
N ASN A 244 8.74 -6.04 -17.20
CA ASN A 244 7.74 -5.03 -17.55
C ASN A 244 8.41 -3.77 -18.12
N LYS A 245 8.26 -3.57 -19.44
CA LYS A 245 8.87 -2.45 -20.18
C LYS A 245 8.17 -1.10 -19.93
N LYS A 246 7.02 -1.11 -19.26
CA LYS A 246 6.22 0.08 -18.92
C LYS A 246 6.18 0.35 -17.43
N ALA A 247 7.06 -0.31 -16.66
CA ALA A 247 7.16 -0.06 -15.23
C ALA A 247 8.16 1.06 -14.92
N SER A 248 7.83 1.87 -13.95
CA SER A 248 8.72 2.88 -13.35
C SER A 248 8.80 2.69 -11.85
N ILE A 249 10.01 2.81 -11.31
CA ILE A 249 10.28 2.72 -9.88
C ILE A 249 10.80 4.08 -9.39
N VAL A 250 10.16 4.63 -8.38
CA VAL A 250 10.55 5.88 -7.73
C VAL A 250 10.89 5.62 -6.27
N LEU A 251 12.15 5.79 -5.93
CA LEU A 251 12.62 5.73 -4.55
C LEU A 251 12.70 7.14 -3.96
N ILE A 252 12.03 7.37 -2.84
CA ILE A 252 12.08 8.65 -2.12
C ILE A 252 13.10 8.52 -0.98
N PRO A 253 14.25 9.20 -1.07
CA PRO A 253 15.28 9.09 -0.04
C PRO A 253 14.80 9.61 1.32
N GLY A 254 14.95 8.79 2.37
CA GLY A 254 14.63 9.20 3.75
C GLY A 254 13.18 9.53 4.03
N GLY A 255 12.26 9.20 3.10
CA GLY A 255 10.82 9.45 3.28
C GLY A 255 10.20 8.53 4.34
N PRO A 256 9.04 8.90 4.89
CA PRO A 256 8.25 8.00 5.76
C PRO A 256 7.59 6.90 4.94
N HIS A 257 6.90 5.97 5.64
CA HIS A 257 6.08 4.95 4.98
C HIS A 257 4.97 5.53 4.09
N THR A 258 4.31 6.59 4.54
CA THR A 258 3.26 7.27 3.77
C THR A 258 3.86 8.35 2.87
N VAL A 259 3.98 8.08 1.58
CA VAL A 259 4.61 8.97 0.59
C VAL A 259 3.62 9.67 -0.36
N LEU A 260 2.32 9.49 -0.17
CA LEU A 260 1.25 9.96 -1.08
C LEU A 260 1.33 11.46 -1.43
N THR A 261 1.63 12.30 -0.44
CA THR A 261 1.60 13.77 -0.58
C THR A 261 2.97 14.38 -0.81
N PHE A 262 4.02 13.56 -0.89
CA PHE A 262 5.38 14.05 -1.12
C PHE A 262 5.52 14.67 -2.51
N PRO A 263 6.19 15.81 -2.66
CA PRO A 263 6.43 16.43 -3.97
C PRO A 263 7.10 15.47 -4.96
N GLN A 264 8.04 14.65 -4.48
CA GLN A 264 8.74 13.64 -5.27
C GLN A 264 7.82 12.51 -5.79
N ALA A 265 6.67 12.28 -5.14
CA ALA A 265 5.66 11.33 -5.60
C ALA A 265 4.68 11.96 -6.60
N LYS A 266 4.30 13.22 -6.40
CA LYS A 266 3.28 13.90 -7.22
C LYS A 266 3.66 13.99 -8.69
N GLY A 267 4.85 14.46 -9.00
CA GLY A 267 5.33 14.59 -10.40
C GLY A 267 5.27 13.26 -11.18
N PRO A 268 5.85 12.17 -10.67
CA PRO A 268 5.75 10.84 -11.30
C PRO A 268 4.31 10.34 -11.45
N VAL A 269 3.42 10.54 -10.47
CA VAL A 269 2.01 10.16 -10.58
C VAL A 269 1.30 10.96 -11.67
N GLU A 270 1.48 12.27 -11.71
CA GLU A 270 0.88 13.13 -12.74
C GLU A 270 1.34 12.72 -14.14
N GLY A 271 2.65 12.51 -14.34
CA GLY A 271 3.20 12.04 -15.61
C GLY A 271 2.62 10.68 -16.01
N PHE A 272 2.57 9.73 -15.07
CA PHE A 272 2.00 8.40 -15.29
C PHE A 272 0.52 8.48 -15.70
N LEU A 273 -0.30 9.25 -14.97
CA LEU A 273 -1.73 9.41 -15.28
C LEU A 273 -1.94 10.06 -16.65
N LYS A 274 -1.17 11.09 -17.01
CA LYS A 274 -1.20 11.70 -18.34
C LYS A 274 -0.89 10.69 -19.45
N ASP A 275 0.03 9.76 -19.21
CA ASP A 275 0.40 8.76 -20.21
C ASP A 275 -0.66 7.65 -20.36
N VAL A 276 -1.23 7.16 -19.27
CA VAL A 276 -2.21 6.06 -19.33
C VAL A 276 -3.62 6.52 -19.69
N PHE A 277 -3.93 7.83 -19.60
CA PHE A 277 -5.25 8.39 -19.92
C PHE A 277 -5.31 9.07 -21.32
N LYS A 278 -4.25 8.95 -22.10
CA LYS A 278 -4.28 9.32 -23.52
C LYS A 278 -5.22 8.38 -24.30
#